data_6e7b87685b61d83ff3ef9b3fc3c6c986
#
_entry.id   6e7b87685b61d83ff3ef9b3fc3c6c986
#
_cell.length_a   1.000
_cell.length_b   1.000
_cell.length_c   1.000
_cell.angle_alpha   90.00
_cell.angle_beta   90.00
_cell.angle_gamma   90.00
#
_symmetry.space_group_name_H-M   'P 1'
#
loop_
_entity.id
_entity.type
_entity.pdbx_description
1 polymer ?
#
loop_
_entity_poly.entity_id
_entity_poly.type
_entity_poly.pdbx_seq_one_letter_code
_entity_poly.pdbx_strand_id
1 'polypeptide(L)'
;MTRSSTSLPPMPGEGFAPDFVAALPARRLAAGGALYVADAGDVGEPRLLFVHGAFHGAWCFGAWMQCLDEIGIASAALDLAGHGFLANEALPPTTTIDDYAEAIVEAASMPGRGLTVVGHSLGALAVARAAARIEFAGIVLLAPSPPGNLPGAARVAGVAPGEPVAPPAYELALQRYLGGQARAWSEHWYRLLGRESPAALNDRYTLGLAVDPAPLARKTHVVSAGLDDPARHPEGQDAAIARFYGASYRLLADAPHCLMLGPHSALALAEVLDWHRRPGGGVTPR
;
A
#
# COMPACT_ATOMS: atom_id res chain seq x y z
N MET A 1 11.23 -31.50 8.84
CA MET A 1 10.12 -31.25 7.91
C MET A 1 10.58 -30.16 6.96
N THR A 2 10.92 -30.53 5.74
CA THR A 2 11.33 -29.62 4.69
C THR A 2 10.13 -28.74 4.33
N ARG A 3 10.26 -27.42 4.57
CA ARG A 3 9.27 -26.46 4.09
C ARG A 3 9.25 -26.54 2.57
N SER A 4 8.14 -26.97 2.01
CA SER A 4 7.88 -26.81 0.58
C SER A 4 7.89 -25.31 0.30
N SER A 5 8.88 -24.82 -0.43
CA SER A 5 8.85 -23.48 -0.97
C SER A 5 7.81 -23.50 -2.09
N THR A 6 6.60 -23.12 -1.78
CA THR A 6 5.60 -22.87 -2.82
C THR A 6 6.14 -21.70 -3.64
N SER A 7 6.69 -21.97 -4.81
CA SER A 7 7.10 -20.92 -5.74
C SER A 7 5.85 -20.15 -6.14
N LEU A 8 5.98 -18.82 -6.19
CA LEU A 8 4.90 -17.99 -6.72
C LEU A 8 4.61 -18.38 -8.17
N PRO A 9 3.33 -18.39 -8.59
CA PRO A 9 2.99 -18.50 -10.00
C PRO A 9 3.58 -17.30 -10.78
N PRO A 10 3.71 -17.43 -12.12
CA PRO A 10 4.15 -16.30 -12.94
C PRO A 10 3.26 -15.08 -12.71
N MET A 11 3.87 -13.91 -12.47
CA MET A 11 3.13 -12.68 -12.27
C MET A 11 2.38 -12.30 -13.55
N PRO A 12 1.04 -12.15 -13.53
CA PRO A 12 0.29 -11.77 -14.71
C PRO A 12 0.63 -10.35 -15.16
N GLY A 13 0.69 -10.12 -16.47
CA GLY A 13 0.79 -8.80 -17.08
C GLY A 13 1.89 -7.90 -16.50
N GLU A 14 3.06 -8.44 -16.18
CA GLU A 14 4.15 -7.68 -15.52
C GLU A 14 3.69 -7.00 -14.21
N GLY A 15 2.83 -7.67 -13.43
CA GLY A 15 2.29 -7.12 -12.19
C GLY A 15 1.04 -6.24 -12.36
N PHE A 16 0.38 -6.29 -13.52
CA PHE A 16 -0.79 -5.47 -13.79
C PHE A 16 -1.99 -6.31 -14.26
N ALA A 17 -2.94 -6.55 -13.38
CA ALA A 17 -4.18 -7.30 -13.64
C ALA A 17 -5.39 -6.62 -12.97
N PRO A 18 -5.79 -5.41 -13.41
CA PRO A 18 -6.88 -4.65 -12.78
C PRO A 18 -8.23 -5.36 -12.89
N ASP A 19 -8.45 -6.11 -13.98
CA ASP A 19 -9.71 -6.83 -14.24
C ASP A 19 -9.97 -7.91 -13.19
N PHE A 20 -8.94 -8.47 -12.57
CA PHE A 20 -9.12 -9.42 -11.47
C PHE A 20 -9.90 -8.78 -10.31
N VAL A 21 -9.48 -7.59 -9.86
CA VAL A 21 -10.17 -6.86 -8.79
C VAL A 21 -11.55 -6.38 -9.24
N ALA A 22 -11.68 -5.90 -10.48
CA ALA A 22 -12.95 -5.43 -11.03
C ALA A 22 -14.04 -6.52 -11.07
N ALA A 23 -13.64 -7.79 -11.17
CA ALA A 23 -14.56 -8.93 -11.18
C ALA A 23 -15.01 -9.35 -9.76
N LEU A 24 -14.35 -8.87 -8.70
CA LEU A 24 -14.69 -9.22 -7.32
C LEU A 24 -15.90 -8.43 -6.82
N PRO A 25 -16.73 -9.03 -5.93
CA PRO A 25 -17.81 -8.28 -5.29
C PRO A 25 -17.25 -7.17 -4.40
N ALA A 26 -17.79 -5.94 -4.59
CA ALA A 26 -17.43 -4.81 -3.77
C ALA A 26 -18.30 -4.74 -2.52
N ARG A 27 -17.69 -4.64 -1.34
CA ARG A 27 -18.36 -4.33 -0.09
C ARG A 27 -18.10 -2.87 0.28
N ARG A 28 -19.15 -2.06 0.31
CA ARG A 28 -19.07 -0.65 0.73
C ARG A 28 -18.80 -0.53 2.21
N LEU A 29 -17.96 0.44 2.58
CA LEU A 29 -17.62 0.76 3.96
C LEU A 29 -18.39 2.01 4.42
N ALA A 30 -18.82 2.03 5.68
CA ALA A 30 -19.49 3.18 6.27
C ALA A 30 -18.53 4.37 6.43
N ALA A 31 -17.25 4.12 6.72
CA ALA A 31 -16.20 5.12 6.76
C ALA A 31 -15.78 5.65 5.37
N GLY A 32 -16.43 5.16 4.30
CA GLY A 32 -16.12 5.48 2.91
C GLY A 32 -15.13 4.51 2.29
N GLY A 33 -15.28 4.31 0.97
CA GLY A 33 -14.47 3.34 0.24
C GLY A 33 -15.18 2.02 -0.03
N ALA A 34 -14.46 1.07 -0.59
CA ALA A 34 -14.95 -0.27 -0.88
C ALA A 34 -13.87 -1.33 -0.71
N LEU A 35 -14.24 -2.47 -0.17
CA LEU A 35 -13.39 -3.64 0.01
C LEU A 35 -13.71 -4.68 -1.05
N TYR A 36 -12.70 -5.19 -1.74
CA TYR A 36 -12.75 -6.27 -2.71
C TYR A 36 -12.06 -7.49 -2.10
N VAL A 37 -12.77 -8.60 -2.00
CA VAL A 37 -12.27 -9.83 -1.34
C VAL A 37 -12.12 -10.93 -2.36
N ALA A 38 -10.91 -11.46 -2.51
CA ALA A 38 -10.61 -12.72 -3.18
C ALA A 38 -10.62 -13.82 -2.14
N ASP A 39 -11.67 -14.65 -2.19
CA ASP A 39 -11.83 -15.76 -1.28
C ASP A 39 -11.20 -17.00 -1.93
N ALA A 40 -10.07 -17.43 -1.39
CA ALA A 40 -9.34 -18.61 -1.87
C ALA A 40 -9.97 -19.94 -1.45
N GLY A 41 -11.30 -20.03 -1.45
CA GLY A 41 -12.06 -21.21 -1.05
C GLY A 41 -12.32 -21.29 0.46
N ASP A 42 -12.41 -22.48 1.04
CA ASP A 42 -12.90 -22.77 2.40
C ASP A 42 -12.23 -22.03 3.60
N VAL A 43 -11.38 -21.06 3.37
CA VAL A 43 -10.62 -20.37 4.44
C VAL A 43 -11.35 -19.16 5.01
N GLY A 44 -12.39 -18.66 4.36
CA GLY A 44 -13.42 -17.76 4.89
C GLY A 44 -13.02 -16.34 5.28
N GLU A 45 -11.73 -15.97 5.33
CA GLU A 45 -11.27 -14.66 5.82
C GLU A 45 -10.00 -14.20 5.13
N PRO A 46 -9.93 -12.94 4.64
CA PRO A 46 -8.71 -12.43 4.04
C PRO A 46 -7.59 -12.38 5.07
N ARG A 47 -6.45 -12.97 4.73
CA ARG A 47 -5.23 -12.94 5.56
C ARG A 47 -4.32 -11.78 5.24
N LEU A 48 -4.48 -11.22 4.03
CA LEU A 48 -3.76 -10.05 3.55
C LEU A 48 -4.76 -8.95 3.17
N LEU A 49 -4.54 -7.74 3.67
CA LEU A 49 -5.30 -6.55 3.28
C LEU A 49 -4.35 -5.55 2.61
N PHE A 50 -4.64 -5.17 1.37
CA PHE A 50 -3.86 -4.22 0.60
C PHE A 50 -4.49 -2.84 0.61
N VAL A 51 -3.66 -1.81 0.87
CA VAL A 51 -4.04 -0.39 0.91
C VAL A 51 -3.15 0.40 -0.04
N HIS A 52 -3.75 1.00 -1.05
CA HIS A 52 -3.06 1.74 -2.09
C HIS A 52 -2.53 3.11 -1.62
N GLY A 53 -1.60 3.70 -2.39
CA GLY A 53 -1.08 5.05 -2.22
C GLY A 53 -1.92 6.12 -2.92
N ALA A 54 -1.46 7.37 -2.86
CA ALA A 54 -2.13 8.51 -3.50
C ALA A 54 -2.40 8.26 -4.99
N PHE A 55 -3.56 8.73 -5.48
CA PHE A 55 -4.02 8.63 -6.87
C PHE A 55 -4.36 7.21 -7.37
N HIS A 56 -3.99 6.16 -6.64
CA HIS A 56 -4.19 4.77 -7.04
C HIS A 56 -5.56 4.22 -6.61
N GLY A 57 -5.72 2.91 -6.64
CA GLY A 57 -6.89 2.17 -6.19
C GLY A 57 -6.52 0.70 -5.95
N ALA A 58 -7.49 -0.09 -5.51
CA ALA A 58 -7.34 -1.53 -5.28
C ALA A 58 -6.80 -2.27 -6.52
N TRP A 59 -7.10 -1.79 -7.72
CA TRP A 59 -6.65 -2.34 -9.00
C TRP A 59 -5.14 -2.55 -9.10
N CYS A 60 -4.32 -1.75 -8.39
CA CYS A 60 -2.87 -1.87 -8.45
C CYS A 60 -2.34 -3.15 -7.78
N PHE A 61 -3.14 -3.81 -6.97
CA PHE A 61 -2.83 -5.11 -6.34
C PHE A 61 -3.44 -6.31 -7.07
N GLY A 62 -4.13 -6.10 -8.20
CA GLY A 62 -4.86 -7.16 -8.89
C GLY A 62 -4.00 -8.37 -9.24
N ALA A 63 -2.78 -8.16 -9.75
CA ALA A 63 -1.88 -9.26 -10.07
C ALA A 63 -1.42 -10.03 -8.82
N TRP A 64 -1.21 -9.34 -7.69
CA TRP A 64 -0.89 -9.99 -6.42
C TRP A 64 -2.05 -10.82 -5.91
N MET A 65 -3.26 -10.26 -5.92
CA MET A 65 -4.46 -10.96 -5.47
C MET A 65 -4.74 -12.20 -6.33
N GLN A 66 -4.55 -12.10 -7.65
CA GLN A 66 -4.67 -13.25 -8.55
C GLN A 66 -3.65 -14.33 -8.21
N CYS A 67 -2.37 -14.00 -8.04
CA CYS A 67 -1.34 -14.97 -7.63
C CYS A 67 -1.63 -15.62 -6.27
N LEU A 68 -2.17 -14.84 -5.32
CA LEU A 68 -2.52 -15.34 -3.99
C LEU A 68 -3.71 -16.30 -4.06
N ASP A 69 -4.71 -15.98 -4.85
CA ASP A 69 -5.87 -16.85 -5.11
C ASP A 69 -5.45 -18.18 -5.70
N GLU A 70 -4.55 -18.18 -6.71
CA GLU A 70 -4.00 -19.39 -7.32
C GLU A 70 -3.24 -20.31 -6.35
N ILE A 71 -2.67 -19.76 -5.27
CA ILE A 71 -1.97 -20.52 -4.22
C ILE A 71 -2.78 -20.70 -2.94
N GLY A 72 -4.08 -20.38 -2.97
CA GLY A 72 -5.01 -20.60 -1.87
C GLY A 72 -4.80 -19.67 -0.66
N ILE A 73 -4.33 -18.43 -0.88
CA ILE A 73 -4.19 -17.41 0.16
C ILE A 73 -5.26 -16.35 -0.04
N ALA A 74 -6.23 -16.29 0.87
CA ALA A 74 -7.26 -15.28 0.85
C ALA A 74 -6.68 -13.86 1.03
N SER A 75 -7.14 -12.92 0.21
CA SER A 75 -6.67 -11.55 0.22
C SER A 75 -7.79 -10.55 -0.07
N ALA A 76 -7.59 -9.32 0.35
CA ALA A 76 -8.49 -8.23 0.04
C ALA A 76 -7.72 -6.98 -0.34
N ALA A 77 -8.32 -6.12 -1.16
CA ALA A 77 -7.80 -4.80 -1.45
C ALA A 77 -8.88 -3.74 -1.19
N LEU A 78 -8.45 -2.57 -0.74
CA LEU A 78 -9.31 -1.47 -0.38
C LEU A 78 -9.20 -0.36 -1.43
N ASP A 79 -10.32 0.06 -2.01
CA ASP A 79 -10.44 1.40 -2.58
C ASP A 79 -10.79 2.37 -1.47
N LEU A 80 -9.93 3.35 -1.22
CA LEU A 80 -10.23 4.48 -0.36
C LEU A 80 -11.31 5.36 -1.01
N ALA A 81 -12.00 6.18 -0.23
CA ALA A 81 -13.08 7.03 -0.71
C ALA A 81 -12.65 7.86 -1.95
N GLY A 82 -13.41 7.80 -3.03
CA GLY A 82 -13.15 8.51 -4.27
C GLY A 82 -11.98 8.00 -5.11
N HIS A 83 -11.45 6.81 -4.81
CA HIS A 83 -10.32 6.21 -5.52
C HIS A 83 -10.70 4.93 -6.28
N GLY A 84 -9.83 4.50 -7.18
CA GLY A 84 -9.96 3.25 -7.92
C GLY A 84 -11.27 3.16 -8.69
N PHE A 85 -12.06 2.12 -8.44
CA PHE A 85 -13.38 1.94 -9.07
C PHE A 85 -14.44 2.91 -8.55
N LEU A 86 -14.13 3.68 -7.49
CA LEU A 86 -14.95 4.74 -6.93
C LEU A 86 -14.53 6.14 -7.42
N ALA A 87 -13.65 6.25 -8.40
CA ALA A 87 -13.08 7.53 -8.86
C ALA A 87 -14.13 8.53 -9.43
N ASN A 88 -15.31 8.03 -9.78
CA ASN A 88 -16.45 8.86 -10.21
C ASN A 88 -17.33 9.35 -9.03
N GLU A 89 -17.04 8.92 -7.80
CA GLU A 89 -17.74 9.36 -6.61
C GLU A 89 -17.11 10.63 -6.03
N ALA A 90 -17.86 11.31 -5.17
CA ALA A 90 -17.35 12.51 -4.51
C ALA A 90 -16.17 12.16 -3.59
N LEU A 91 -15.06 12.87 -3.79
CA LEU A 91 -13.94 12.91 -2.88
C LEU A 91 -13.90 14.30 -2.22
N PRO A 92 -14.34 14.46 -0.96
CA PRO A 92 -14.25 15.74 -0.28
C PRO A 92 -12.79 16.22 -0.21
N PRO A 93 -12.50 17.48 -0.53
CA PRO A 93 -11.13 17.99 -0.48
C PRO A 93 -10.57 18.10 0.94
N THR A 94 -11.42 17.92 1.94
CA THR A 94 -11.08 17.86 3.37
C THR A 94 -10.78 16.46 3.89
N THR A 95 -10.92 15.43 3.06
CA THR A 95 -10.60 14.05 3.44
C THR A 95 -9.11 13.93 3.82
N THR A 96 -8.84 13.47 5.02
CA THR A 96 -7.50 13.37 5.62
C THR A 96 -6.97 11.93 5.58
N ILE A 97 -5.70 11.76 5.95
CA ILE A 97 -5.13 10.41 6.18
C ILE A 97 -5.83 9.71 7.37
N ASP A 98 -6.33 10.45 8.35
CA ASP A 98 -7.08 9.86 9.46
C ASP A 98 -8.45 9.32 9.01
N ASP A 99 -9.11 9.93 8.03
CA ASP A 99 -10.33 9.39 7.42
C ASP A 99 -10.03 8.09 6.65
N TYR A 100 -8.90 8.02 5.96
CA TYR A 100 -8.45 6.78 5.33
C TYR A 100 -8.11 5.69 6.37
N ALA A 101 -7.55 6.07 7.50
CA ALA A 101 -7.29 5.13 8.60
C ALA A 101 -8.59 4.54 9.19
N GLU A 102 -9.69 5.32 9.25
CA GLU A 102 -11.02 4.80 9.65
C GLU A 102 -11.51 3.70 8.70
N ALA A 103 -11.40 3.92 7.40
CA ALA A 103 -11.78 2.91 6.41
C ALA A 103 -10.94 1.63 6.55
N ILE A 104 -9.64 1.76 6.85
CA ILE A 104 -8.76 0.62 7.11
C ILE A 104 -9.20 -0.13 8.38
N VAL A 105 -9.51 0.59 9.47
CA VAL A 105 -10.00 -0.01 10.72
C VAL A 105 -11.30 -0.77 10.49
N GLU A 106 -12.26 -0.18 9.76
CA GLU A 106 -13.52 -0.85 9.42
C GLU A 106 -13.27 -2.11 8.59
N ALA A 107 -12.46 -2.02 7.53
CA ALA A 107 -12.11 -3.17 6.69
C ALA A 107 -11.44 -4.30 7.48
N ALA A 108 -10.54 -3.96 8.40
CA ALA A 108 -9.81 -4.91 9.22
C ALA A 108 -10.62 -5.48 10.39
N SER A 109 -11.70 -4.81 10.80
CA SER A 109 -12.61 -5.27 11.87
C SER A 109 -13.60 -6.34 11.39
N MET A 110 -13.62 -6.65 10.10
CA MET A 110 -14.34 -7.80 9.60
C MET A 110 -13.77 -9.09 10.20
N PRO A 111 -14.59 -10.14 10.41
CA PRO A 111 -14.18 -11.30 11.18
C PRO A 111 -12.87 -11.90 10.68
N GLY A 112 -11.89 -12.07 11.55
CA GLY A 112 -10.63 -12.73 11.24
C GLY A 112 -9.51 -12.32 12.19
N ARG A 113 -8.91 -13.31 12.86
CA ARG A 113 -7.66 -13.11 13.59
C ARG A 113 -6.48 -13.38 12.67
N GLY A 114 -5.42 -12.59 12.78
CA GLY A 114 -4.18 -12.86 12.08
C GLY A 114 -4.03 -12.12 10.74
N LEU A 115 -4.73 -10.98 10.57
CA LEU A 115 -4.62 -10.15 9.38
C LEU A 115 -3.25 -9.46 9.28
N THR A 116 -2.58 -9.64 8.16
CA THR A 116 -1.43 -8.83 7.77
C THR A 116 -1.91 -7.71 6.85
N VAL A 117 -1.66 -6.45 7.24
CA VAL A 117 -1.98 -5.30 6.40
C VAL A 117 -0.75 -4.83 5.61
N VAL A 118 -0.95 -4.50 4.36
CA VAL A 118 0.09 -4.03 3.44
C VAL A 118 -0.30 -2.65 2.94
N GLY A 119 0.46 -1.62 3.30
CA GLY A 119 0.21 -0.25 2.86
C GLY A 119 1.29 0.25 1.91
N HIS A 120 0.91 0.93 0.83
CA HIS A 120 1.83 1.53 -0.12
C HIS A 120 1.84 3.06 0.01
N SER A 121 3.03 3.69 0.04
CA SER A 121 3.21 5.13 -0.05
C SER A 121 2.36 5.91 0.99
N LEU A 122 1.43 6.76 0.57
CA LEU A 122 0.47 7.46 1.44
C LEU A 122 -0.42 6.47 2.22
N GLY A 123 -0.83 5.36 1.59
CA GLY A 123 -1.57 4.28 2.26
C GLY A 123 -0.77 3.61 3.38
N ALA A 124 0.57 3.58 3.29
CA ALA A 124 1.41 3.10 4.38
C ALA A 124 1.32 4.02 5.62
N LEU A 125 1.21 5.32 5.42
CA LEU A 125 1.01 6.28 6.52
C LEU A 125 -0.39 6.13 7.13
N ALA A 126 -1.42 5.89 6.31
CA ALA A 126 -2.77 5.59 6.80
C ALA A 126 -2.83 4.27 7.60
N VAL A 127 -2.12 3.22 7.14
CA VAL A 127 -1.95 1.96 7.90
C VAL A 127 -1.27 2.21 9.24
N ALA A 128 -0.23 3.03 9.27
CA ALA A 128 0.45 3.37 10.52
C ALA A 128 -0.48 4.11 11.51
N ARG A 129 -1.39 4.94 11.02
CA ARG A 129 -2.43 5.58 11.83
C ARG A 129 -3.49 4.59 12.32
N ALA A 130 -3.91 3.66 11.46
CA ALA A 130 -4.87 2.62 11.82
C ALA A 130 -4.32 1.66 12.90
N ALA A 131 -3.01 1.38 12.88
CA ALA A 131 -2.34 0.52 13.86
C ALA A 131 -2.43 1.02 15.32
N ALA A 132 -2.70 2.30 15.54
CA ALA A 132 -2.97 2.84 16.86
C ALA A 132 -4.39 2.50 17.38
N ARG A 133 -5.27 1.98 16.54
CA ARG A 133 -6.72 1.77 16.80
C ARG A 133 -7.13 0.31 16.73
N ILE A 134 -6.43 -0.48 15.93
CA ILE A 134 -6.67 -1.91 15.76
C ILE A 134 -5.35 -2.68 15.72
N GLU A 135 -5.35 -3.90 16.26
CA GLU A 135 -4.18 -4.76 16.23
C GLU A 135 -4.13 -5.58 14.93
N PHE A 136 -2.99 -5.49 14.23
CA PHE A 136 -2.65 -6.34 13.09
C PHE A 136 -1.67 -7.44 13.53
N ALA A 137 -1.79 -8.63 12.95
CA ALA A 137 -0.83 -9.72 13.16
C ALA A 137 0.53 -9.41 12.51
N GLY A 138 0.53 -8.70 11.39
CA GLY A 138 1.70 -8.22 10.68
C GLY A 138 1.39 -6.94 9.92
N ILE A 139 2.42 -6.14 9.69
CA ILE A 139 2.33 -4.90 8.92
C ILE A 139 3.47 -4.90 7.90
N VAL A 140 3.16 -4.63 6.63
CA VAL A 140 4.16 -4.38 5.59
C VAL A 140 3.95 -3.00 5.01
N LEU A 141 4.99 -2.19 4.98
CA LEU A 141 4.95 -0.83 4.44
C LEU A 141 5.84 -0.77 3.19
N LEU A 142 5.23 -0.54 2.05
CA LEU A 142 5.89 -0.48 0.74
C LEU A 142 6.18 0.97 0.38
N ALA A 143 7.45 1.33 0.17
CA ALA A 143 7.89 2.68 -0.16
C ALA A 143 7.12 3.75 0.67
N PRO A 144 7.19 3.69 2.03
CA PRO A 144 6.26 4.39 2.89
C PRO A 144 6.46 5.90 2.89
N SER A 145 5.37 6.65 2.92
CA SER A 145 5.40 8.07 3.28
C SER A 145 5.83 8.25 4.74
N PRO A 146 6.73 9.20 5.05
CA PRO A 146 7.21 9.43 6.42
C PRO A 146 6.13 10.09 7.30
N PRO A 147 6.07 9.75 8.60
CA PRO A 147 5.30 10.51 9.55
C PRO A 147 5.94 11.87 9.86
N GLY A 148 5.14 12.85 10.27
CA GLY A 148 5.59 14.21 10.51
C GLY A 148 6.57 14.37 11.67
N ASN A 149 6.56 13.44 12.61
CA ASN A 149 7.49 13.40 13.74
C ASN A 149 8.74 12.52 13.50
N LEU A 150 8.98 12.06 12.26
CA LEU A 150 10.24 11.43 11.91
C LEU A 150 11.34 12.51 11.80
N PRO A 151 12.42 12.45 12.59
CA PRO A 151 13.52 13.39 12.47
C PRO A 151 14.16 13.33 11.07
N GLY A 152 14.32 14.50 10.43
CA GLY A 152 14.94 14.61 9.11
C GLY A 152 14.04 14.20 7.93
N ALA A 153 12.74 13.96 8.16
CA ALA A 153 11.81 13.63 7.07
C ALA A 153 11.77 14.76 6.01
N ALA A 154 11.73 14.34 4.74
CA ALA A 154 11.66 15.27 3.62
C ALA A 154 10.27 15.91 3.52
N ARG A 155 10.24 17.25 3.60
CA ARG A 155 9.06 18.04 3.26
C ARG A 155 8.95 18.19 1.75
N VAL A 156 7.72 18.19 1.28
CA VAL A 156 7.38 18.54 -0.10
C VAL A 156 6.51 19.80 -0.07
N ALA A 157 6.53 20.58 -1.12
CA ALA A 157 5.64 21.75 -1.22
C ALA A 157 4.17 21.29 -1.10
N GLY A 158 3.43 21.94 -0.22
CA GLY A 158 2.00 21.68 -0.05
C GLY A 158 1.22 22.05 -1.31
N VAL A 159 0.01 21.49 -1.41
CA VAL A 159 -0.95 21.82 -2.46
C VAL A 159 -2.00 22.79 -1.92
N ALA A 160 -2.56 23.63 -2.81
CA ALA A 160 -3.62 24.54 -2.43
C ALA A 160 -4.85 23.79 -1.93
N PRO A 161 -5.53 24.25 -0.87
CA PRO A 161 -6.82 23.71 -0.48
C PRO A 161 -7.86 24.00 -1.57
N GLY A 162 -8.88 23.20 -1.68
CA GLY A 162 -9.96 23.36 -2.64
C GLY A 162 -10.31 22.05 -3.32
N GLU A 163 -10.37 22.03 -4.65
CA GLU A 163 -10.74 20.84 -5.41
C GLU A 163 -9.73 19.69 -5.28
N PRO A 164 -10.17 18.43 -5.37
CA PRO A 164 -9.27 17.27 -5.41
C PRO A 164 -8.22 17.40 -6.52
N VAL A 165 -6.99 17.08 -6.17
CA VAL A 165 -5.80 17.24 -7.01
C VAL A 165 -5.75 16.14 -8.06
N ALA A 166 -5.59 16.51 -9.32
CA ALA A 166 -5.38 15.55 -10.41
C ALA A 166 -4.01 14.85 -10.29
N PRO A 167 -3.86 13.62 -10.81
CA PRO A 167 -2.56 12.99 -10.89
C PRO A 167 -1.58 13.84 -11.71
N PRO A 168 -0.27 13.72 -11.50
CA PRO A 168 0.72 14.42 -12.32
C PRO A 168 0.61 14.01 -13.79
N ALA A 169 1.06 14.87 -14.71
CA ALA A 169 1.10 14.55 -16.14
C ALA A 169 1.84 13.22 -16.38
N TYR A 170 1.46 12.49 -17.45
CA TYR A 170 1.90 11.13 -17.71
C TYR A 170 3.41 10.91 -17.55
N GLU A 171 4.24 11.73 -18.18
CA GLU A 171 5.70 11.57 -18.12
C GLU A 171 6.25 11.74 -16.68
N LEU A 172 5.68 12.67 -15.93
CA LEU A 172 6.05 12.87 -14.53
C LEU A 172 5.53 11.74 -13.64
N ALA A 173 4.33 11.22 -13.91
CA ALA A 173 3.79 10.07 -13.20
C ALA A 173 4.64 8.82 -13.46
N LEU A 174 5.03 8.59 -14.71
CA LEU A 174 5.91 7.49 -15.08
C LEU A 174 7.26 7.58 -14.35
N GLN A 175 7.88 8.76 -14.35
CA GLN A 175 9.14 8.99 -13.65
C GLN A 175 9.03 8.75 -12.14
N ARG A 176 7.95 9.25 -11.50
CA ARG A 176 7.75 9.17 -10.05
C ARG A 176 7.37 7.79 -9.55
N TYR A 177 6.59 7.05 -10.33
CA TYR A 177 5.95 5.83 -9.84
C TYR A 177 6.54 4.56 -10.45
N LEU A 178 7.00 4.60 -11.70
CA LEU A 178 7.44 3.42 -12.43
C LEU A 178 8.91 3.44 -12.87
N GLY A 179 9.68 4.48 -12.55
CA GLY A 179 11.13 4.45 -12.78
C GLY A 179 11.57 4.17 -14.22
N GLY A 180 10.88 4.70 -15.22
CA GLY A 180 11.27 4.53 -16.63
C GLY A 180 10.83 3.20 -17.27
N GLN A 181 9.85 2.55 -16.75
CA GLN A 181 9.25 1.34 -17.33
C GLN A 181 8.71 1.55 -18.75
N ALA A 182 8.61 0.45 -19.52
CA ALA A 182 8.15 0.48 -20.90
C ALA A 182 6.74 1.08 -21.04
N ARG A 183 6.55 1.88 -22.10
CA ARG A 183 5.30 2.61 -22.36
C ARG A 183 4.11 1.69 -22.64
N ALA A 184 4.32 0.49 -23.17
CA ALA A 184 3.29 -0.36 -23.74
C ALA A 184 2.09 -0.65 -22.81
N TRP A 185 2.32 -0.81 -21.50
CA TRP A 185 1.25 -1.03 -20.50
C TRP A 185 1.07 0.14 -19.53
N SER A 186 2.07 1.02 -19.40
CA SER A 186 2.02 2.15 -18.46
C SER A 186 0.96 3.20 -18.81
N GLU A 187 0.60 3.34 -20.10
CA GLU A 187 -0.52 4.18 -20.51
C GLU A 187 -1.87 3.65 -20.01
N HIS A 188 -2.05 2.34 -19.98
CA HIS A 188 -3.26 1.73 -19.42
C HIS A 188 -3.32 1.96 -17.90
N TRP A 189 -2.25 1.67 -17.19
CA TRP A 189 -2.11 1.96 -15.77
C TRP A 189 -2.40 3.44 -15.45
N TYR A 190 -1.84 4.38 -16.21
CA TYR A 190 -2.02 5.81 -15.97
C TYR A 190 -3.49 6.26 -16.07
N ARG A 191 -4.27 5.66 -16.97
CA ARG A 191 -5.70 5.97 -17.11
C ARG A 191 -6.54 5.57 -15.90
N LEU A 192 -6.02 4.69 -15.04
CA LEU A 192 -6.67 4.27 -13.80
C LEU A 192 -6.32 5.16 -12.60
N LEU A 193 -5.37 6.09 -12.75
CA LEU A 193 -5.09 7.07 -11.70
C LEU A 193 -6.27 8.02 -11.53
N GLY A 194 -6.71 8.15 -10.28
CA GLY A 194 -7.78 9.06 -9.86
C GLY A 194 -7.25 10.37 -9.28
N ARG A 195 -8.15 11.16 -8.73
CA ARG A 195 -7.81 12.38 -7.98
C ARG A 195 -7.42 12.02 -6.54
N GLU A 196 -6.75 12.95 -5.86
CA GLU A 196 -6.40 12.82 -4.45
C GLU A 196 -6.86 14.03 -3.65
N SER A 197 -7.23 13.83 -2.38
CA SER A 197 -7.58 14.92 -1.48
C SER A 197 -6.38 15.83 -1.19
N PRO A 198 -6.51 17.16 -1.35
CA PRO A 198 -5.47 18.08 -0.96
C PRO A 198 -5.16 18.04 0.56
N ALA A 199 -6.13 17.71 1.41
CA ALA A 199 -5.89 17.55 2.83
C ALA A 199 -5.00 16.33 3.11
N ALA A 200 -5.30 15.16 2.53
CA ALA A 200 -4.47 13.97 2.67
C ALA A 200 -3.05 14.15 2.09
N LEU A 201 -2.93 14.84 0.93
CA LEU A 201 -1.62 15.20 0.39
C LEU A 201 -0.84 16.11 1.34
N ASN A 202 -1.49 17.13 1.92
CA ASN A 202 -0.84 18.08 2.83
C ASN A 202 -0.45 17.44 4.16
N ASP A 203 -1.22 16.49 4.69
CA ASP A 203 -0.83 15.68 5.86
C ASP A 203 0.56 15.05 5.65
N ARG A 204 0.81 14.52 4.44
CA ARG A 204 2.11 13.96 4.05
C ARG A 204 3.14 15.04 3.67
N TYR A 205 2.79 15.99 2.81
CA TYR A 205 3.74 16.93 2.21
C TYR A 205 4.29 17.93 3.20
N THR A 206 3.42 18.46 4.06
CA THR A 206 3.82 19.42 5.09
C THR A 206 4.29 18.78 6.39
N LEU A 207 4.30 17.43 6.45
CA LEU A 207 4.62 16.65 7.65
C LEU A 207 3.70 17.01 8.83
N GLY A 208 2.41 17.20 8.54
CA GLY A 208 1.40 17.58 9.52
C GLY A 208 0.95 16.44 10.44
N LEU A 209 1.21 15.19 10.05
CA LEU A 209 0.67 14.01 10.71
C LEU A 209 1.74 13.25 11.50
N ALA A 210 1.67 13.26 12.83
CA ALA A 210 2.52 12.46 13.70
C ALA A 210 1.98 11.04 13.88
N VAL A 211 2.86 10.05 14.05
CA VAL A 211 2.52 8.64 14.31
C VAL A 211 3.22 8.16 15.58
N ASP A 212 2.48 7.50 16.46
CA ASP A 212 3.07 6.75 17.57
C ASP A 212 3.74 5.46 17.03
N PRO A 213 5.04 5.26 17.19
CA PRO A 213 5.72 4.07 16.70
C PRO A 213 5.40 2.79 17.52
N ALA A 214 4.91 2.91 18.75
CA ALA A 214 4.74 1.78 19.65
C ALA A 214 3.83 0.67 19.10
N PRO A 215 2.67 0.95 18.48
CA PRO A 215 1.82 -0.09 17.88
C PRO A 215 2.42 -0.82 16.69
N LEU A 216 3.46 -0.23 16.04
CA LEU A 216 4.13 -0.80 14.87
C LEU A 216 5.36 -1.66 15.23
N ALA A 217 5.90 -1.47 16.44
CA ALA A 217 7.15 -2.10 16.84
C ALA A 217 7.11 -3.63 16.74
N ARG A 218 8.18 -4.21 16.18
CA ARG A 218 8.43 -5.66 16.05
C ARG A 218 7.50 -6.42 15.08
N LYS A 219 6.36 -5.87 14.67
CA LYS A 219 5.42 -6.50 13.74
C LYS A 219 5.39 -5.84 12.36
N THR A 220 6.27 -4.90 12.12
CA THR A 220 6.35 -4.14 10.87
C THR A 220 7.59 -4.52 10.05
N HIS A 221 7.39 -4.60 8.74
CA HIS A 221 8.44 -4.74 7.74
C HIS A 221 8.34 -3.59 6.73
N VAL A 222 9.43 -2.90 6.47
CA VAL A 222 9.52 -1.84 5.47
C VAL A 222 10.25 -2.37 4.25
N VAL A 223 9.62 -2.26 3.08
CA VAL A 223 10.22 -2.57 1.78
C VAL A 223 10.38 -1.27 1.01
N SER A 224 11.63 -0.92 0.72
CA SER A 224 12.01 0.32 0.04
C SER A 224 12.28 0.09 -1.43
N ALA A 225 11.96 1.08 -2.25
CA ALA A 225 12.23 1.14 -3.68
C ALA A 225 13.52 1.92 -3.95
N GLY A 226 14.48 1.32 -4.65
CA GLY A 226 15.79 1.96 -4.90
C GLY A 226 15.76 3.00 -6.02
N LEU A 227 14.77 2.93 -6.91
CA LEU A 227 14.55 3.90 -8.00
C LEU A 227 13.39 4.87 -7.71
N ASP A 228 13.14 5.15 -6.43
CA ASP A 228 12.11 6.09 -6.02
C ASP A 228 12.47 7.56 -6.36
N ASP A 229 11.45 8.44 -6.38
CA ASP A 229 11.65 9.89 -6.57
C ASP A 229 12.45 10.48 -5.39
N PRO A 230 13.71 10.90 -5.57
CA PRO A 230 14.55 11.39 -4.48
C PRO A 230 14.04 12.67 -3.83
N ALA A 231 13.15 13.41 -4.50
CA ALA A 231 12.52 14.60 -3.91
C ALA A 231 11.47 14.25 -2.84
N ARG A 232 10.89 13.05 -2.91
CA ARG A 232 9.88 12.55 -1.98
C ARG A 232 10.41 11.46 -1.06
N HIS A 233 11.31 10.65 -1.57
CA HIS A 233 11.97 9.54 -0.90
C HIS A 233 13.50 9.71 -1.04
N PRO A 234 14.10 10.69 -0.36
CA PRO A 234 15.55 10.85 -0.38
C PRO A 234 16.23 9.59 0.20
N GLU A 235 17.45 9.37 -0.27
CA GLU A 235 18.25 8.22 0.17
C GLU A 235 18.26 8.09 1.70
N GLY A 236 18.03 6.88 2.19
CA GLY A 236 18.03 6.57 3.62
C GLY A 236 16.75 6.93 4.37
N GLN A 237 15.77 7.64 3.78
CA GLN A 237 14.53 8.01 4.47
C GLN A 237 13.72 6.78 4.89
N ASP A 238 13.53 5.81 3.98
CA ASP A 238 12.74 4.61 4.30
C ASP A 238 13.42 3.74 5.35
N ALA A 239 14.76 3.68 5.34
CA ALA A 239 15.52 3.04 6.41
C ALA A 239 15.39 3.79 7.74
N ALA A 240 15.26 5.13 7.71
CA ALA A 240 14.97 5.92 8.91
C ALA A 240 13.54 5.67 9.43
N ILE A 241 12.55 5.53 8.53
CA ILE A 241 11.18 5.13 8.88
C ILE A 241 11.18 3.76 9.55
N ALA A 242 11.91 2.79 8.99
CA ALA A 242 12.01 1.45 9.59
C ALA A 242 12.60 1.51 11.01
N ARG A 243 13.69 2.25 11.21
CA ARG A 243 14.27 2.45 12.57
C ARG A 243 13.29 3.13 13.51
N PHE A 244 12.59 4.16 13.05
CA PHE A 244 11.62 4.91 13.85
C PHE A 244 10.47 4.02 14.34
N TYR A 245 9.99 3.10 13.48
CA TYR A 245 8.94 2.15 13.82
C TYR A 245 9.45 0.87 14.52
N GLY A 246 10.75 0.71 14.74
CA GLY A 246 11.31 -0.55 15.24
C GLY A 246 11.02 -1.73 14.31
N ALA A 247 11.00 -1.49 13.01
CA ALA A 247 10.65 -2.41 11.94
C ALA A 247 11.91 -3.07 11.33
N SER A 248 11.71 -4.24 10.71
CA SER A 248 12.71 -4.79 9.79
C SER A 248 12.69 -4.01 8.46
N TYR A 249 13.79 -4.11 7.71
CA TYR A 249 13.99 -3.31 6.50
C TYR A 249 14.54 -4.14 5.34
N ARG A 250 14.03 -3.89 4.15
CA ARG A 250 14.51 -4.44 2.88
C ARG A 250 14.54 -3.36 1.80
N LEU A 251 15.66 -3.23 1.09
CA LEU A 251 15.79 -2.42 -0.10
C LEU A 251 15.72 -3.32 -1.35
N LEU A 252 14.83 -3.00 -2.27
CA LEU A 252 14.80 -3.52 -3.63
C LEU A 252 15.45 -2.48 -4.55
N ALA A 253 16.76 -2.65 -4.79
CA ALA A 253 17.62 -1.60 -5.37
C ALA A 253 17.15 -1.12 -6.75
N ASP A 254 16.65 -2.03 -7.58
CA ASP A 254 16.25 -1.74 -8.97
C ASP A 254 14.72 -1.55 -9.13
N ALA A 255 13.98 -1.55 -8.01
CA ALA A 255 12.53 -1.41 -8.05
C ALA A 255 12.10 0.06 -8.04
N PRO A 256 11.07 0.44 -8.84
CA PRO A 256 10.46 1.76 -8.79
C PRO A 256 9.51 1.89 -7.59
N HIS A 257 8.98 3.12 -7.36
CA HIS A 257 8.07 3.44 -6.25
C HIS A 257 6.87 2.48 -6.14
N CYS A 258 6.19 2.18 -7.25
CA CYS A 258 5.07 1.24 -7.28
C CYS A 258 5.58 -0.21 -7.31
N LEU A 259 6.05 -0.70 -6.16
CA LEU A 259 6.61 -2.05 -5.97
C LEU A 259 5.68 -3.18 -6.41
N MET A 260 4.35 -2.95 -6.40
CA MET A 260 3.34 -3.92 -6.81
C MET A 260 3.15 -4.00 -8.33
N LEU A 261 3.75 -3.09 -9.09
CA LEU A 261 3.60 -2.99 -10.55
C LEU A 261 4.95 -3.24 -11.25
N GLY A 262 4.91 -3.73 -12.47
CA GLY A 262 6.10 -3.94 -13.29
C GLY A 262 6.91 -5.20 -12.93
N PRO A 263 8.13 -5.32 -13.47
CA PRO A 263 8.92 -6.57 -13.42
C PRO A 263 9.39 -6.94 -11.99
N HIS A 264 9.43 -5.99 -11.07
CA HIS A 264 9.83 -6.23 -9.66
C HIS A 264 8.67 -6.69 -8.77
N SER A 265 7.45 -6.72 -9.30
CA SER A 265 6.21 -7.02 -8.57
C SER A 265 6.25 -8.40 -7.89
N ALA A 266 6.76 -9.43 -8.56
CA ALA A 266 6.91 -10.77 -7.97
C ALA A 266 7.87 -10.79 -6.78
N LEU A 267 8.99 -10.06 -6.87
CA LEU A 267 9.97 -9.98 -5.79
C LEU A 267 9.39 -9.25 -4.56
N ALA A 268 8.66 -8.17 -4.79
CA ALA A 268 8.00 -7.44 -3.71
C ALA A 268 6.89 -8.28 -3.03
N LEU A 269 6.10 -9.05 -3.81
CA LEU A 269 5.12 -9.98 -3.23
C LEU A 269 5.80 -11.09 -2.41
N ALA A 270 6.96 -11.59 -2.85
CA ALA A 270 7.71 -12.57 -2.09
C ALA A 270 8.15 -12.03 -0.71
N GLU A 271 8.62 -10.78 -0.62
CA GLU A 271 8.94 -10.13 0.67
C GLU A 271 7.71 -10.01 1.58
N VAL A 272 6.53 -9.65 1.01
CA VAL A 272 5.26 -9.62 1.76
C VAL A 272 4.91 -10.99 2.33
N LEU A 273 4.99 -12.04 1.50
CA LEU A 273 4.66 -13.41 1.91
C LEU A 273 5.66 -13.99 2.91
N ASP A 274 6.94 -13.71 2.75
CA ASP A 274 7.96 -14.12 3.70
C ASP A 274 7.73 -13.49 5.08
N TRP A 275 7.30 -12.22 5.11
CA TRP A 275 6.92 -11.55 6.34
C TRP A 275 5.64 -12.15 6.94
N HIS A 276 4.60 -12.30 6.13
CA HIS A 276 3.30 -12.85 6.57
C HIS A 276 3.42 -14.24 7.19
N ARG A 277 4.32 -15.09 6.67
CA ARG A 277 4.51 -16.47 7.11
C ARG A 277 5.39 -16.60 8.37
N ARG A 278 5.97 -15.51 8.90
CA ARG A 278 6.80 -15.54 10.11
C ARG A 278 5.92 -15.72 11.33
N PRO A 279 6.20 -16.73 12.21
CA PRO A 279 5.46 -16.89 13.46
C PRO A 279 5.59 -15.63 14.33
N GLY A 280 4.46 -14.98 14.60
CA GLY A 280 4.41 -13.81 15.50
C GLY A 280 4.87 -12.49 14.88
N GLY A 281 5.07 -12.37 13.55
CA GLY A 281 5.52 -11.11 12.92
C GLY A 281 6.79 -10.51 13.55
N GLY A 282 7.52 -11.28 14.34
CA GLY A 282 8.53 -10.79 15.23
C GLY A 282 9.95 -11.01 14.72
N VAL A 283 10.72 -9.94 14.74
CA VAL A 283 12.18 -9.92 14.65
C VAL A 283 12.74 -10.83 15.75
N THR A 284 13.39 -11.94 15.36
CA THR A 284 14.40 -12.54 16.21
C THR A 284 15.54 -11.51 16.32
N PRO A 285 15.92 -11.03 17.51
CA PRO A 285 17.08 -10.15 17.63
C PRO A 285 18.32 -10.93 17.20
N ARG A 286 19.08 -10.37 16.26
CA ARG A 286 20.49 -10.70 16.07
C ARG A 286 21.33 -9.82 16.97
#